data_1c1ba5c9a3627e48f29df8fa8ed94960
#
_entry.id   1c1ba5c9a3627e48f29df8fa8ed94960
#
_cell.length_a   1.000
_cell.length_b   1.000
_cell.length_c   1.000
_cell.angle_alpha   90.00
_cell.angle_beta   90.00
_cell.angle_gamma   90.00
#
_symmetry.space_group_name_H-M   'P 1'
#
loop_
_entity.id
_entity.type
_entity.pdbx_description
1 polymer ?
#
loop_
_entity_poly.entity_id
_entity_poly.type
_entity_poly.pdbx_seq_one_letter_code
_entity_poly.pdbx_strand_id
1 'polypeptide(L)'
;MLKLSRLAAVILGLLLGGTALAAPQLRMGTLAPKNSLYHRQLLEVGEAWRTAQGDGAKYLVYPDGSQGGETDMARRMRIGQLQGALLSVVGLREIEPSIAALQNMPLLFRSWDEVDYVREKIRPGMERKFLEKGFVVLAWGDAGWVRFFSKEPALRPEDYKKMKFFAWAGESEQQEIMKSLGYTPVPLETSDILPSIQTGMINAVPATPYFALATQIYNTAPHMLDINWAPIVGALVVTRKSWDEMSPTARDALRAAGEKAGAQMRARARQEVDEAVEAMKKRGLKVNTPTPEQLKEWNELAERLYPRIRGRMVPADTFDEVTGLLKAYRAGKR
;
A
#
# COMPACT_ATOMS: atom_id res chain seq x y z
N MET A 1 -10.11 -51.13 -54.13
CA MET A 1 -9.40 -50.83 -52.85
C MET A 1 -8.63 -49.50 -52.85
N LEU A 2 -9.09 -48.45 -53.56
CA LEU A 2 -8.35 -47.17 -53.69
C LEU A 2 -9.13 -45.90 -53.20
N LYS A 3 -10.22 -46.04 -52.46
CA LYS A 3 -11.03 -44.92 -51.98
C LYS A 3 -11.02 -44.70 -50.48
N LEU A 4 -10.44 -45.61 -49.68
CA LEU A 4 -10.35 -45.41 -48.20
C LEU A 4 -9.07 -44.72 -47.74
N SER A 5 -8.02 -44.68 -48.56
CA SER A 5 -6.73 -44.03 -48.15
C SER A 5 -6.72 -42.51 -48.25
N ARG A 6 -7.67 -41.89 -48.97
CA ARG A 6 -7.74 -40.41 -49.08
C ARG A 6 -8.54 -39.71 -47.95
N LEU A 7 -9.38 -40.47 -47.23
CA LEU A 7 -10.14 -39.90 -46.09
C LEU A 7 -9.31 -39.86 -44.79
N ALA A 8 -8.36 -40.78 -44.63
CA ALA A 8 -7.48 -40.81 -43.45
C ALA A 8 -6.45 -39.69 -43.43
N ALA A 9 -6.01 -39.19 -44.60
CA ALA A 9 -5.03 -38.09 -44.68
C ALA A 9 -5.62 -36.70 -44.40
N VAL A 10 -6.95 -36.51 -44.54
CA VAL A 10 -7.61 -35.23 -44.27
C VAL A 10 -7.95 -35.07 -42.79
N ILE A 11 -8.14 -36.16 -42.03
CA ILE A 11 -8.47 -36.13 -40.61
C ILE A 11 -7.19 -35.89 -39.75
N LEU A 12 -6.01 -36.26 -40.23
CA LEU A 12 -4.75 -36.08 -39.52
C LEU A 12 -4.21 -34.63 -39.65
N GLY A 13 -4.67 -33.89 -40.64
CA GLY A 13 -4.27 -32.44 -40.81
C GLY A 13 -5.06 -31.45 -39.98
N LEU A 14 -6.15 -31.83 -39.32
CA LEU A 14 -7.01 -30.96 -38.50
C LEU A 14 -6.70 -31.03 -37.00
N LEU A 15 -5.77 -31.87 -36.55
CA LEU A 15 -5.36 -31.97 -35.14
C LEU A 15 -4.10 -31.15 -34.79
N LEU A 16 -3.52 -30.42 -35.73
CA LEU A 16 -2.50 -29.39 -35.48
C LEU A 16 -3.15 -27.99 -35.30
N GLY A 17 -4.29 -27.97 -34.65
CA GLY A 17 -4.85 -26.74 -34.08
C GLY A 17 -3.88 -26.27 -33.01
N GLY A 18 -2.94 -25.36 -33.40
CA GLY A 18 -2.06 -24.73 -32.49
C GLY A 18 -2.90 -24.19 -31.34
N THR A 19 -2.58 -24.60 -30.12
CA THR A 19 -3.08 -23.94 -28.93
C THR A 19 -2.67 -22.47 -29.05
N ALA A 20 -3.60 -21.62 -29.48
CA ALA A 20 -3.42 -20.19 -29.42
C ALA A 20 -3.17 -19.86 -27.93
N LEU A 21 -1.91 -19.76 -27.54
CA LEU A 21 -1.54 -19.29 -26.22
C LEU A 21 -2.23 -17.93 -26.09
N ALA A 22 -3.14 -17.83 -25.12
CA ALA A 22 -3.80 -16.56 -24.85
C ALA A 22 -2.71 -15.50 -24.67
N ALA A 23 -2.89 -14.34 -25.34
CA ALA A 23 -1.92 -13.27 -25.29
C ALA A 23 -1.62 -12.92 -23.80
N PRO A 24 -0.36 -12.75 -23.41
CA PRO A 24 0.01 -12.45 -22.04
C PRO A 24 -0.73 -11.21 -21.52
N GLN A 25 -1.34 -11.32 -20.34
CA GLN A 25 -2.12 -10.24 -19.76
C GLN A 25 -1.72 -9.99 -18.31
N LEU A 26 -1.41 -8.71 -17.98
CA LEU A 26 -1.25 -8.26 -16.61
C LEU A 26 -2.38 -7.31 -16.24
N ARG A 27 -3.19 -7.71 -15.27
CA ARG A 27 -4.23 -6.90 -14.63
C ARG A 27 -3.72 -6.49 -13.27
N MET A 28 -3.57 -5.17 -13.07
CA MET A 28 -2.98 -4.57 -11.89
C MET A 28 -4.02 -3.78 -11.11
N GLY A 29 -4.18 -4.08 -9.81
CA GLY A 29 -5.08 -3.34 -8.93
C GLY A 29 -4.35 -2.28 -8.10
N THR A 30 -5.02 -1.20 -7.71
CA THR A 30 -4.51 -0.23 -6.76
C THR A 30 -5.61 0.65 -6.18
N LEU A 31 -5.41 1.15 -4.94
CA LEU A 31 -6.24 2.22 -4.36
C LEU A 31 -5.83 3.62 -4.86
N ALA A 32 -4.69 3.73 -5.54
CA ALA A 32 -4.20 5.02 -6.02
C ALA A 32 -5.24 5.71 -6.90
N PRO A 33 -5.55 7.00 -6.65
CA PRO A 33 -6.49 7.75 -7.46
C PRO A 33 -6.06 7.81 -8.92
N LYS A 34 -7.03 7.74 -9.82
CA LYS A 34 -6.80 7.90 -11.26
C LYS A 34 -6.07 9.22 -11.53
N ASN A 35 -5.09 9.17 -12.43
CA ASN A 35 -4.20 10.28 -12.77
C ASN A 35 -3.27 10.77 -11.63
N SER A 36 -3.24 10.09 -10.49
CA SER A 36 -2.21 10.34 -9.48
C SER A 36 -0.82 9.95 -9.98
N LEU A 37 0.23 10.36 -9.27
CA LEU A 37 1.59 9.92 -9.55
C LEU A 37 1.66 8.38 -9.60
N TYR A 38 1.12 7.72 -8.60
CA TYR A 38 1.15 6.25 -8.46
C TYR A 38 0.48 5.55 -9.63
N HIS A 39 -0.69 6.05 -10.06
CA HIS A 39 -1.38 5.51 -11.24
C HIS A 39 -0.55 5.69 -12.52
N ARG A 40 0.04 6.89 -12.74
CA ARG A 40 0.90 7.13 -13.91
C ARG A 40 2.14 6.23 -13.92
N GLN A 41 2.78 6.05 -12.76
CA GLN A 41 3.92 5.14 -12.63
C GLN A 41 3.55 3.69 -12.98
N LEU A 42 2.37 3.21 -12.57
CA LEU A 42 1.89 1.89 -12.98
C LEU A 42 1.69 1.79 -14.50
N LEU A 43 1.18 2.84 -15.14
CA LEU A 43 1.04 2.85 -16.60
C LEU A 43 2.39 2.82 -17.31
N GLU A 44 3.40 3.57 -16.82
CA GLU A 44 4.76 3.56 -17.37
C GLU A 44 5.42 2.18 -17.23
N VAL A 45 5.27 1.54 -16.07
CA VAL A 45 5.72 0.16 -15.84
C VAL A 45 5.08 -0.82 -16.82
N GLY A 46 3.78 -0.66 -17.03
CA GLY A 46 3.04 -1.48 -17.99
C GLY A 46 3.47 -1.31 -19.43
N GLU A 47 3.76 -0.08 -19.83
CA GLU A 47 4.23 0.22 -21.19
C GLU A 47 5.61 -0.41 -21.46
N ALA A 48 6.53 -0.30 -20.49
CA ALA A 48 7.84 -0.95 -20.60
C ALA A 48 7.73 -2.48 -20.73
N TRP A 49 6.88 -3.09 -19.90
CA TRP A 49 6.63 -4.53 -19.97
C TRP A 49 5.97 -4.93 -21.30
N ARG A 50 4.93 -4.21 -21.72
CA ARG A 50 4.18 -4.53 -22.96
C ARG A 50 5.11 -4.47 -24.18
N THR A 51 5.96 -3.46 -24.26
CA THR A 51 6.94 -3.30 -25.34
C THR A 51 7.94 -4.47 -25.36
N ALA A 52 8.42 -4.90 -24.21
CA ALA A 52 9.40 -6.01 -24.11
C ALA A 52 8.77 -7.39 -24.28
N GLN A 53 7.50 -7.57 -23.89
CA GLN A 53 6.78 -8.84 -24.04
C GLN A 53 6.37 -9.11 -25.49
N GLY A 54 6.13 -8.06 -26.28
CA GLY A 54 5.81 -8.15 -27.69
C GLY A 54 4.31 -8.17 -28.01
N ASP A 55 3.99 -8.57 -29.25
CA ASP A 55 2.66 -8.45 -29.81
C ASP A 55 1.58 -9.20 -29.02
N GLY A 56 0.43 -8.55 -28.90
CA GLY A 56 -0.73 -9.08 -28.20
C GLY A 56 -0.69 -8.93 -26.67
N ALA A 57 0.44 -8.49 -26.08
CA ALA A 57 0.54 -8.29 -24.64
C ALA A 57 -0.40 -7.16 -24.17
N LYS A 58 -1.18 -7.43 -23.09
CA LYS A 58 -2.14 -6.48 -22.52
C LYS A 58 -1.78 -6.15 -21.08
N TYR A 59 -1.70 -4.86 -20.79
CA TYR A 59 -1.51 -4.34 -19.43
C TYR A 59 -2.69 -3.44 -19.07
N LEU A 60 -3.38 -3.78 -17.97
CA LEU A 60 -4.58 -3.06 -17.53
C LEU A 60 -4.38 -2.63 -16.09
N VAL A 61 -4.60 -1.35 -15.80
CA VAL A 61 -4.57 -0.80 -14.44
C VAL A 61 -5.98 -0.46 -14.00
N TYR A 62 -6.34 -0.93 -12.81
CA TYR A 62 -7.60 -0.66 -12.13
C TYR A 62 -7.35 0.25 -10.93
N PRO A 63 -7.50 1.59 -11.10
CA PRO A 63 -7.31 2.56 -10.03
C PRO A 63 -8.53 2.69 -9.12
N ASP A 64 -8.46 3.61 -8.16
CA ASP A 64 -9.56 4.04 -7.28
C ASP A 64 -10.22 2.93 -6.46
N GLY A 65 -9.52 1.80 -6.24
CA GLY A 65 -10.12 0.66 -5.54
C GLY A 65 -11.21 -0.06 -6.31
N SER A 66 -11.28 0.11 -7.64
CA SER A 66 -12.32 -0.49 -8.49
C SER A 66 -12.31 -2.03 -8.50
N GLN A 67 -11.29 -2.65 -7.92
CA GLN A 67 -11.20 -4.09 -7.70
C GLN A 67 -11.45 -4.49 -6.22
N GLY A 68 -12.03 -3.61 -5.41
CA GLY A 68 -12.23 -3.76 -3.98
C GLY A 68 -11.08 -3.16 -3.15
N GLY A 69 -11.08 -3.38 -1.85
CA GLY A 69 -9.99 -3.01 -0.95
C GLY A 69 -8.73 -3.83 -1.19
N GLU A 70 -7.62 -3.46 -0.52
CA GLU A 70 -6.33 -4.14 -0.73
C GLU A 70 -6.34 -5.60 -0.30
N THR A 71 -7.09 -5.96 0.73
CA THR A 71 -7.33 -7.36 1.15
C THR A 71 -8.01 -8.16 0.03
N ASP A 72 -9.01 -7.57 -0.64
CA ASP A 72 -9.66 -8.17 -1.80
C ASP A 72 -8.70 -8.32 -2.98
N MET A 73 -7.88 -7.30 -3.24
CA MET A 73 -6.87 -7.37 -4.30
C MET A 73 -5.87 -8.50 -4.06
N ALA A 74 -5.38 -8.68 -2.83
CA ALA A 74 -4.50 -9.79 -2.45
C ALA A 74 -5.17 -11.15 -2.68
N ARG A 75 -6.45 -11.29 -2.31
CA ARG A 75 -7.25 -12.49 -2.57
C ARG A 75 -7.43 -12.73 -4.07
N ARG A 76 -7.76 -11.70 -4.85
CA ARG A 76 -7.93 -11.78 -6.31
C ARG A 76 -6.63 -12.18 -7.04
N MET A 77 -5.47 -11.76 -6.52
CA MET A 77 -4.18 -12.23 -7.03
C MET A 77 -3.98 -13.73 -6.78
N ARG A 78 -4.31 -14.24 -5.58
CA ARG A 78 -4.20 -15.67 -5.28
C ARG A 78 -5.04 -16.56 -6.18
N ILE A 79 -6.21 -16.10 -6.59
CA ILE A 79 -7.11 -16.85 -7.49
C ILE A 79 -6.94 -16.49 -8.97
N GLY A 80 -5.93 -15.68 -9.33
CA GLY A 80 -5.56 -15.35 -10.71
C GLY A 80 -6.48 -14.32 -11.40
N GLN A 81 -7.39 -13.67 -10.69
CA GLN A 81 -8.21 -12.58 -11.24
C GLN A 81 -7.42 -11.30 -11.46
N LEU A 82 -6.40 -11.04 -10.62
CA LEU A 82 -5.37 -10.04 -10.83
C LEU A 82 -4.01 -10.73 -10.97
N GLN A 83 -3.11 -10.16 -11.73
CA GLN A 83 -1.74 -10.61 -11.89
C GLN A 83 -0.76 -9.85 -11.01
N GLY A 84 -1.17 -8.68 -10.52
CA GLY A 84 -0.39 -7.89 -9.60
C GLY A 84 -1.17 -6.72 -9.01
N ALA A 85 -0.54 -6.02 -8.10
CA ALA A 85 -1.11 -4.82 -7.49
C ALA A 85 -0.01 -3.92 -6.91
N LEU A 86 -0.31 -2.62 -6.82
CA LEU A 86 0.40 -1.69 -5.97
C LEU A 86 -0.39 -1.60 -4.65
N LEU A 87 0.18 -2.13 -3.58
CA LEU A 87 -0.47 -2.27 -2.28
C LEU A 87 0.32 -1.53 -1.21
N SER A 88 -0.39 -1.00 -0.22
CA SER A 88 0.19 -0.61 1.06
C SER A 88 0.43 -1.84 1.95
N VAL A 89 0.94 -1.60 3.15
CA VAL A 89 1.08 -2.66 4.17
C VAL A 89 -0.26 -3.37 4.44
N VAL A 90 -1.40 -2.70 4.29
CA VAL A 90 -2.73 -3.32 4.51
C VAL A 90 -2.93 -4.54 3.61
N GLY A 91 -2.67 -4.40 2.32
CA GLY A 91 -2.78 -5.53 1.38
C GLY A 91 -1.58 -6.47 1.41
N LEU A 92 -0.38 -5.94 1.61
CA LEU A 92 0.85 -6.74 1.64
C LEU A 92 0.90 -7.71 2.82
N ARG A 93 0.37 -7.33 3.99
CA ARG A 93 0.31 -8.20 5.18
C ARG A 93 -0.57 -9.44 4.98
N GLU A 94 -1.53 -9.39 4.07
CA GLU A 94 -2.31 -10.56 3.68
C GLU A 94 -1.44 -11.62 2.97
N ILE A 95 -0.33 -11.20 2.39
CA ILE A 95 0.65 -12.08 1.75
C ILE A 95 1.73 -12.45 2.77
N GLU A 96 2.33 -11.45 3.42
CA GLU A 96 3.43 -11.63 4.37
C GLU A 96 3.25 -10.70 5.58
N PRO A 97 2.79 -11.23 6.74
CA PRO A 97 2.47 -10.42 7.92
C PRO A 97 3.63 -9.60 8.49
N SER A 98 4.89 -10.03 8.31
CA SER A 98 6.04 -9.31 8.88
C SER A 98 6.25 -7.92 8.27
N ILE A 99 5.68 -7.63 7.09
CA ILE A 99 5.71 -6.29 6.49
C ILE A 99 5.04 -5.23 7.37
N ALA A 100 4.12 -5.63 8.24
CA ALA A 100 3.41 -4.75 9.16
C ALA A 100 4.36 -3.94 10.07
N ALA A 101 5.56 -4.42 10.33
CA ALA A 101 6.56 -3.72 11.13
C ALA A 101 7.02 -2.38 10.51
N LEU A 102 6.86 -2.18 9.21
CA LEU A 102 7.21 -0.91 8.55
C LEU A 102 6.14 0.18 8.72
N GLN A 103 4.92 -0.15 9.11
CA GLN A 103 3.81 0.81 9.20
C GLN A 103 3.03 0.73 10.53
N ASN A 104 2.77 -0.48 11.04
CA ASN A 104 1.81 -0.68 12.14
C ASN A 104 2.46 -0.52 13.53
N MET A 105 3.55 0.26 13.62
CA MET A 105 4.23 0.61 14.86
C MET A 105 4.21 2.15 15.04
N PRO A 106 3.15 2.72 15.61
CA PRO A 106 2.93 4.16 15.68
C PRO A 106 4.10 4.90 16.35
N LEU A 107 4.50 6.05 15.79
CA LEU A 107 5.58 6.92 16.28
C LEU A 107 6.95 6.22 16.47
N LEU A 108 7.10 5.00 15.95
CA LEU A 108 8.37 4.29 16.03
C LEU A 108 9.44 4.96 15.17
N PHE A 109 9.11 5.26 13.90
CA PHE A 109 9.99 5.94 12.96
C PHE A 109 9.88 7.45 13.13
N ARG A 110 11.03 8.14 13.16
CA ARG A 110 11.13 9.59 13.34
C ARG A 110 11.44 10.34 12.05
N SER A 111 11.97 9.64 11.05
CA SER A 111 12.36 10.21 9.76
C SER A 111 12.32 9.17 8.65
N TRP A 112 12.35 9.62 7.41
CA TRP A 112 12.51 8.75 6.25
C TRP A 112 13.84 8.00 6.23
N ASP A 113 14.92 8.59 6.76
CA ASP A 113 16.21 7.92 6.88
C ASP A 113 16.11 6.66 7.76
N GLU A 114 15.33 6.72 8.84
CA GLU A 114 15.07 5.57 9.70
C GLU A 114 14.25 4.50 8.98
N VAL A 115 13.24 4.91 8.22
CA VAL A 115 12.43 3.98 7.41
C VAL A 115 13.29 3.31 6.34
N ASP A 116 14.11 4.10 5.62
CA ASP A 116 15.01 3.58 4.60
C ASP A 116 16.03 2.60 5.18
N TYR A 117 16.67 2.99 6.28
CA TYR A 117 17.66 2.13 6.94
C TYR A 117 17.06 0.77 7.32
N VAL A 118 15.91 0.77 7.99
CA VAL A 118 15.27 -0.46 8.41
C VAL A 118 14.81 -1.27 7.20
N ARG A 119 14.15 -0.64 6.23
CA ARG A 119 13.68 -1.31 5.02
C ARG A 119 14.82 -1.99 4.27
N GLU A 120 15.93 -1.32 4.04
CA GLU A 120 17.07 -1.91 3.33
C GLU A 120 17.70 -3.09 4.11
N LYS A 121 17.67 -3.07 5.43
CA LYS A 121 18.16 -4.19 6.26
C LYS A 121 17.25 -5.42 6.18
N ILE A 122 15.93 -5.23 6.25
CA ILE A 122 14.98 -6.36 6.26
C ILE A 122 14.56 -6.80 4.84
N ARG A 123 14.75 -5.93 3.83
CA ARG A 123 14.31 -6.15 2.44
C ARG A 123 14.68 -7.52 1.86
N PRO A 124 15.95 -8.01 1.90
CA PRO A 124 16.30 -9.29 1.28
C PRO A 124 15.54 -10.47 1.91
N GLY A 125 15.37 -10.45 3.23
CA GLY A 125 14.58 -11.46 3.95
C GLY A 125 13.09 -11.37 3.60
N MET A 126 12.57 -10.16 3.53
CA MET A 126 11.17 -9.90 3.22
C MET A 126 10.81 -10.35 1.80
N GLU A 127 11.59 -9.95 0.80
CA GLU A 127 11.36 -10.33 -0.61
C GLU A 127 11.42 -11.85 -0.81
N ARG A 128 12.30 -12.54 -0.08
CA ARG A 128 12.35 -14.01 -0.08
C ARG A 128 11.04 -14.62 0.46
N LYS A 129 10.53 -14.11 1.57
CA LYS A 129 9.25 -14.55 2.16
C LYS A 129 8.07 -14.31 1.20
N PHE A 130 8.05 -13.18 0.49
CA PHE A 130 7.05 -12.94 -0.56
C PHE A 130 7.16 -13.96 -1.68
N LEU A 131 8.38 -14.26 -2.15
CA LEU A 131 8.61 -15.24 -3.20
C LEU A 131 8.17 -16.65 -2.80
N GLU A 132 8.46 -17.08 -1.57
CA GLU A 132 8.01 -18.36 -0.99
C GLU A 132 6.47 -18.47 -0.98
N LYS A 133 5.78 -17.35 -0.80
CA LYS A 133 4.32 -17.25 -0.84
C LYS A 133 3.72 -17.02 -2.23
N GLY A 134 4.56 -17.10 -3.27
CA GLY A 134 4.11 -17.02 -4.66
C GLY A 134 3.99 -15.60 -5.20
N PHE A 135 4.73 -14.64 -4.65
CA PHE A 135 4.72 -13.26 -5.12
C PHE A 135 6.13 -12.73 -5.33
N VAL A 136 6.30 -11.92 -6.38
CA VAL A 136 7.54 -11.22 -6.69
C VAL A 136 7.35 -9.74 -6.39
N VAL A 137 8.21 -9.17 -5.56
CA VAL A 137 8.27 -7.73 -5.31
C VAL A 137 9.08 -7.07 -6.41
N LEU A 138 8.47 -6.13 -7.13
CA LEU A 138 9.12 -5.39 -8.22
C LEU A 138 9.72 -4.07 -7.74
N ALA A 139 9.07 -3.44 -6.77
CA ALA A 139 9.48 -2.17 -6.22
C ALA A 139 8.88 -1.92 -4.84
N TRP A 140 9.61 -1.17 -4.03
CA TRP A 140 9.12 -0.57 -2.79
C TRP A 140 8.82 0.91 -3.03
N GLY A 141 7.73 1.41 -2.43
CA GLY A 141 7.31 2.80 -2.52
C GLY A 141 6.85 3.34 -1.19
N ASP A 142 6.74 4.65 -1.10
CA ASP A 142 6.20 5.37 0.06
C ASP A 142 5.04 6.25 -0.41
N ALA A 143 4.06 6.51 0.48
CA ALA A 143 2.93 7.40 0.18
C ALA A 143 2.80 8.56 1.19
N GLY A 144 3.79 8.76 2.03
CA GLY A 144 3.84 9.85 3.01
C GLY A 144 3.58 9.40 4.44
N TRP A 145 3.61 10.36 5.37
CA TRP A 145 3.28 10.14 6.78
C TRP A 145 1.78 10.28 7.00
N VAL A 146 1.21 9.40 7.81
CA VAL A 146 -0.17 9.53 8.28
C VAL A 146 -0.27 10.72 9.22
N ARG A 147 -1.23 11.60 8.95
CA ARG A 147 -1.72 12.69 9.79
C ARG A 147 -3.17 12.43 10.15
N PHE A 148 -3.68 13.12 11.17
CA PHE A 148 -5.10 12.99 11.52
C PHE A 148 -5.87 14.23 11.05
N PHE A 149 -6.84 14.03 10.18
CA PHE A 149 -7.77 15.07 9.73
C PHE A 149 -9.07 14.95 10.51
N SER A 150 -9.62 16.05 11.00
CA SER A 150 -10.84 16.04 11.82
C SER A 150 -11.74 17.24 11.55
N LYS A 151 -13.03 17.09 11.82
CA LYS A 151 -14.01 18.19 11.73
C LYS A 151 -13.77 19.26 12.79
N GLU A 152 -13.40 18.83 13.98
CA GLU A 152 -13.09 19.69 15.13
C GLU A 152 -11.59 19.65 15.44
N PRO A 153 -11.03 20.75 16.03
CA PRO A 153 -9.66 20.76 16.46
C PRO A 153 -9.38 19.69 17.51
N ALA A 154 -8.29 18.93 17.33
CA ALA A 154 -7.85 17.91 18.26
C ALA A 154 -6.33 17.88 18.32
N LEU A 155 -5.77 17.91 19.54
CA LEU A 155 -4.33 17.96 19.79
C LEU A 155 -3.85 16.81 20.67
N ARG A 156 -4.74 16.20 21.45
CA ARG A 156 -4.43 15.15 22.41
C ARG A 156 -5.07 13.81 21.98
N PRO A 157 -4.50 12.67 22.39
CA PRO A 157 -5.15 11.36 22.17
C PRO A 157 -6.59 11.29 22.70
N GLU A 158 -6.86 11.93 23.85
CA GLU A 158 -8.18 11.96 24.48
C GLU A 158 -9.23 12.69 23.64
N ASP A 159 -8.86 13.68 22.84
CA ASP A 159 -9.78 14.41 21.96
C ASP A 159 -10.38 13.47 20.92
N TYR A 160 -9.57 12.53 20.42
CA TYR A 160 -9.99 11.53 19.42
C TYR A 160 -10.89 10.43 19.97
N LYS A 161 -10.93 10.20 21.30
CA LYS A 161 -11.88 9.26 21.91
C LYS A 161 -13.34 9.68 21.75
N LYS A 162 -13.58 11.00 21.62
CA LYS A 162 -14.90 11.58 21.39
C LYS A 162 -15.33 11.52 19.93
N MET A 163 -14.44 11.07 19.04
CA MET A 163 -14.64 11.06 17.60
C MET A 163 -14.91 9.65 17.09
N LYS A 164 -15.74 9.56 16.04
CA LYS A 164 -15.86 8.38 15.19
C LYS A 164 -14.83 8.52 14.08
N PHE A 165 -13.86 7.65 14.03
CA PHE A 165 -12.83 7.81 13.03
C PHE A 165 -12.65 6.59 12.13
N PHE A 166 -12.25 6.87 10.91
CA PHE A 166 -11.98 5.88 9.89
C PHE A 166 -10.97 4.83 10.37
N ALA A 167 -11.31 3.57 10.15
CA ALA A 167 -10.39 2.45 10.21
C ALA A 167 -10.60 1.56 8.98
N TRP A 168 -9.55 0.93 8.51
CA TRP A 168 -9.65 0.02 7.37
C TRP A 168 -10.52 -1.19 7.69
N ALA A 169 -11.46 -1.53 6.81
CA ALA A 169 -12.38 -2.67 7.00
C ALA A 169 -11.63 -3.99 7.19
N GLY A 170 -10.52 -4.20 6.49
CA GLY A 170 -9.68 -5.39 6.60
C GLY A 170 -8.79 -5.48 7.86
N GLU A 171 -8.75 -4.44 8.72
CA GLU A 171 -7.85 -4.37 9.88
C GLU A 171 -8.56 -4.61 11.22
N SER A 172 -9.18 -5.79 11.39
CA SER A 172 -9.97 -6.13 12.59
C SER A 172 -9.16 -6.05 13.89
N GLU A 173 -7.91 -6.51 13.89
CA GLU A 173 -7.03 -6.45 15.08
C GLU A 173 -6.73 -5.01 15.51
N GLN A 174 -6.47 -4.13 14.57
CA GLN A 174 -6.29 -2.70 14.85
C GLN A 174 -7.56 -2.11 15.46
N GLN A 175 -8.74 -2.42 14.89
CA GLN A 175 -10.02 -1.95 15.39
C GLN A 175 -10.30 -2.44 16.83
N GLU A 176 -9.98 -3.70 17.15
CA GLU A 176 -10.09 -4.25 18.50
C GLU A 176 -9.18 -3.54 19.50
N ILE A 177 -7.92 -3.31 19.13
CA ILE A 177 -6.98 -2.57 19.97
C ILE A 177 -7.50 -1.15 20.23
N MET A 178 -7.99 -0.46 19.20
CA MET A 178 -8.54 0.88 19.31
C MET A 178 -9.75 0.92 20.24
N LYS A 179 -10.72 0.01 20.06
CA LYS A 179 -11.90 -0.12 20.94
C LYS A 179 -11.52 -0.37 22.40
N SER A 180 -10.51 -1.22 22.62
CA SER A 180 -10.03 -1.54 23.98
C SER A 180 -9.37 -0.35 24.69
N LEU A 181 -9.00 0.69 23.95
CA LEU A 181 -8.44 1.96 24.45
C LEU A 181 -9.50 3.08 24.55
N GLY A 182 -10.76 2.77 24.26
CA GLY A 182 -11.89 3.70 24.35
C GLY A 182 -12.10 4.56 23.09
N TYR A 183 -11.49 4.20 21.96
CA TYR A 183 -11.74 4.85 20.67
C TYR A 183 -12.95 4.22 19.95
N THR A 184 -13.53 4.95 19.01
CA THR A 184 -14.67 4.51 18.20
C THR A 184 -14.27 4.39 16.72
N PRO A 185 -13.56 3.31 16.32
CA PRO A 185 -13.25 3.08 14.91
C PRO A 185 -14.48 2.66 14.14
N VAL A 186 -14.64 3.22 12.94
CA VAL A 186 -15.67 2.85 11.97
C VAL A 186 -14.99 2.19 10.79
N PRO A 187 -15.16 0.88 10.57
CA PRO A 187 -14.55 0.16 9.47
C PRO A 187 -15.20 0.55 8.15
N LEU A 188 -14.41 1.05 7.21
CA LEU A 188 -14.85 1.49 5.89
C LEU A 188 -13.82 1.09 4.83
N GLU A 189 -14.27 0.97 3.59
CA GLU A 189 -13.40 0.94 2.42
C GLU A 189 -12.99 2.36 2.00
N THR A 190 -11.94 2.47 1.18
CA THR A 190 -11.41 3.77 0.74
C THR A 190 -12.45 4.63 0.03
N SER A 191 -13.29 4.00 -0.81
CA SER A 191 -14.37 4.66 -1.54
C SER A 191 -15.41 5.31 -0.64
N ASP A 192 -15.57 4.80 0.58
CA ASP A 192 -16.62 5.21 1.51
C ASP A 192 -16.17 6.33 2.46
N ILE A 193 -14.89 6.68 2.48
CA ILE A 193 -14.33 7.69 3.39
C ILE A 193 -15.00 9.05 3.15
N LEU A 194 -14.98 9.55 1.90
CA LEU A 194 -15.50 10.88 1.59
C LEU A 194 -17.02 11.00 1.85
N PRO A 195 -17.87 10.08 1.38
CA PRO A 195 -19.30 10.09 1.75
C PRO A 195 -19.53 10.01 3.25
N SER A 196 -18.77 9.18 3.96
CA SER A 196 -18.94 8.99 5.41
C SER A 196 -18.55 10.22 6.23
N ILE A 197 -17.51 10.96 5.83
CA ILE A 197 -17.16 12.19 6.53
C ILE A 197 -18.13 13.33 6.20
N GLN A 198 -18.67 13.37 4.98
CA GLN A 198 -19.70 14.34 4.59
C GLN A 198 -21.00 14.16 5.37
N THR A 199 -21.45 12.92 5.53
CA THR A 199 -22.70 12.59 6.26
C THR A 199 -22.53 12.61 7.78
N GLY A 200 -21.30 12.69 8.30
CA GLY A 200 -21.03 12.63 9.75
C GLY A 200 -21.04 11.22 10.34
N MET A 201 -21.02 10.18 9.49
CA MET A 201 -20.81 8.80 9.93
C MET A 201 -19.44 8.67 10.62
N ILE A 202 -18.43 9.37 10.09
CA ILE A 202 -17.12 9.61 10.72
C ILE A 202 -16.87 11.10 10.83
N ASN A 203 -16.00 11.51 11.74
CA ASN A 203 -15.57 12.90 11.91
C ASN A 203 -14.06 13.08 12.08
N ALA A 204 -13.30 12.00 11.95
CA ALA A 204 -11.83 12.02 11.84
C ALA A 204 -11.32 10.94 10.88
N VAL A 205 -10.25 11.27 10.14
CA VAL A 205 -9.63 10.40 9.14
C VAL A 205 -8.12 10.45 9.30
N PRO A 206 -7.45 9.36 9.69
CA PRO A 206 -6.02 9.21 9.51
C PRO A 206 -5.71 9.02 8.01
N ALA A 207 -4.93 9.91 7.44
CA ALA A 207 -4.57 9.91 6.02
C ALA A 207 -3.25 10.62 5.78
N THR A 208 -2.62 10.36 4.63
CA THR A 208 -1.49 11.19 4.20
C THR A 208 -1.99 12.53 3.65
N PRO A 209 -1.24 13.64 3.78
CA PRO A 209 -1.62 14.93 3.22
C PRO A 209 -1.92 14.88 1.71
N TYR A 210 -1.14 14.11 0.96
CA TYR A 210 -1.39 13.92 -0.46
C TYR A 210 -2.77 13.31 -0.73
N PHE A 211 -3.11 12.23 -0.01
CA PHE A 211 -4.41 11.57 -0.17
C PHE A 211 -5.56 12.51 0.24
N ALA A 212 -5.41 13.23 1.35
CA ALA A 212 -6.41 14.18 1.82
C ALA A 212 -6.64 15.34 0.81
N LEU A 213 -5.58 15.80 0.14
CA LEU A 213 -5.68 16.79 -0.95
C LEU A 213 -6.40 16.21 -2.17
N ALA A 214 -5.95 15.04 -2.64
CA ALA A 214 -6.48 14.41 -3.86
C ALA A 214 -7.97 14.04 -3.73
N THR A 215 -8.39 13.58 -2.55
CA THR A 215 -9.79 13.20 -2.25
C THR A 215 -10.62 14.33 -1.67
N GLN A 216 -10.03 15.51 -1.43
CA GLN A 216 -10.69 16.70 -0.87
C GLN A 216 -11.30 16.50 0.54
N ILE A 217 -10.82 15.52 1.30
CA ILE A 217 -11.24 15.26 2.69
C ILE A 217 -11.11 16.51 3.55
N TYR A 218 -10.04 17.30 3.35
CA TYR A 218 -9.79 18.53 4.11
C TYR A 218 -10.91 19.58 4.01
N ASN A 219 -11.77 19.55 3.00
CA ASN A 219 -12.92 20.47 2.90
C ASN A 219 -13.97 20.19 3.99
N THR A 220 -14.09 18.94 4.40
CA THR A 220 -15.06 18.52 5.44
C THR A 220 -14.39 18.29 6.79
N ALA A 221 -13.12 17.95 6.80
CA ALA A 221 -12.28 17.79 8.00
C ALA A 221 -11.11 18.81 7.94
N PRO A 222 -11.38 20.10 8.22
CA PRO A 222 -10.42 21.19 7.98
C PRO A 222 -9.32 21.31 9.05
N HIS A 223 -9.27 20.44 10.03
CA HIS A 223 -8.24 20.40 11.07
C HIS A 223 -7.28 19.24 10.83
N MET A 224 -5.99 19.51 10.75
CA MET A 224 -4.96 18.48 10.63
C MET A 224 -4.05 18.53 11.86
N LEU A 225 -3.92 17.42 12.57
CA LEU A 225 -2.93 17.26 13.63
C LEU A 225 -1.55 16.99 13.00
N ASP A 226 -0.59 17.83 13.36
CA ASP A 226 0.77 17.80 12.81
C ASP A 226 1.69 16.84 13.58
N ILE A 227 1.46 15.54 13.40
CA ILE A 227 2.35 14.47 13.90
C ILE A 227 2.64 13.46 12.79
N ASN A 228 3.84 12.89 12.78
CA ASN A 228 4.17 11.76 11.92
C ASN A 228 3.76 10.45 12.61
N TRP A 229 2.48 10.08 12.49
CA TRP A 229 1.94 8.92 13.20
C TRP A 229 2.57 7.60 12.76
N ALA A 230 2.57 7.36 11.47
CA ALA A 230 3.22 6.21 10.85
C ALA A 230 3.51 6.49 9.38
N PRO A 231 4.56 5.93 8.79
CA PRO A 231 4.78 6.02 7.35
C PRO A 231 3.81 5.10 6.61
N ILE A 232 3.30 5.51 5.47
CA ILE A 232 2.65 4.59 4.53
C ILE A 232 3.73 4.04 3.60
N VAL A 233 4.02 2.77 3.76
CA VAL A 233 4.93 2.01 2.93
C VAL A 233 4.12 1.05 2.06
N GLY A 234 4.57 0.85 0.84
CA GLY A 234 3.91 -0.06 -0.09
C GLY A 234 4.90 -0.76 -1.01
N ALA A 235 4.38 -1.68 -1.79
CA ALA A 235 5.15 -2.35 -2.83
C ALA A 235 4.30 -2.65 -4.08
N LEU A 236 4.96 -2.61 -5.21
CA LEU A 236 4.45 -3.18 -6.45
C LEU A 236 4.79 -4.66 -6.48
N VAL A 237 3.78 -5.51 -6.49
CA VAL A 237 3.94 -6.96 -6.49
C VAL A 237 3.23 -7.59 -7.68
N VAL A 238 3.79 -8.70 -8.18
CA VAL A 238 3.13 -9.56 -9.17
C VAL A 238 3.11 -10.99 -8.66
N THR A 239 2.14 -11.80 -9.14
CA THR A 239 2.13 -13.23 -8.83
C THR A 239 3.34 -13.91 -9.47
N ARG A 240 3.95 -14.87 -8.77
CA ARG A 240 5.05 -15.67 -9.30
C ARG A 240 4.63 -16.41 -10.57
N LYS A 241 3.40 -16.91 -10.60
CA LYS A 241 2.86 -17.56 -11.81
C LYS A 241 2.97 -16.66 -13.03
N SER A 242 2.45 -15.43 -12.95
CA SER A 242 2.53 -14.49 -14.08
C SER A 242 3.96 -14.08 -14.40
N TRP A 243 4.82 -13.96 -13.38
CA TRP A 243 6.24 -13.69 -13.55
C TRP A 243 6.94 -14.81 -14.33
N ASP A 244 6.68 -16.08 -13.98
CA ASP A 244 7.31 -17.24 -14.61
C ASP A 244 6.83 -17.45 -16.06
N GLU A 245 5.63 -16.97 -16.42
CA GLU A 245 5.08 -17.00 -17.77
C GLU A 245 5.64 -15.92 -18.71
N MET A 246 6.38 -14.92 -18.20
CA MET A 246 6.98 -13.85 -19.01
C MET A 246 8.27 -14.29 -19.69
N SER A 247 8.57 -13.69 -20.85
CA SER A 247 9.90 -13.81 -21.46
C SER A 247 10.99 -13.21 -20.55
N PRO A 248 12.24 -13.69 -20.61
CA PRO A 248 13.35 -13.09 -19.84
C PRO A 248 13.46 -11.57 -20.05
N THR A 249 13.38 -11.12 -21.30
CA THR A 249 13.45 -9.68 -21.65
C THR A 249 12.30 -8.89 -21.00
N ALA A 250 11.09 -9.46 -20.97
CA ALA A 250 9.95 -8.80 -20.32
C ALA A 250 10.08 -8.75 -18.81
N ARG A 251 10.65 -9.78 -18.17
CA ARG A 251 10.96 -9.77 -16.73
C ARG A 251 11.95 -8.67 -16.38
N ASP A 252 13.03 -8.55 -17.16
CA ASP A 252 14.07 -7.54 -16.95
C ASP A 252 13.50 -6.13 -17.13
N ALA A 253 12.70 -5.91 -18.18
CA ALA A 253 12.04 -4.64 -18.42
C ALA A 253 11.04 -4.28 -17.29
N LEU A 254 10.22 -5.24 -16.84
CA LEU A 254 9.27 -5.04 -15.76
C LEU A 254 9.97 -4.72 -14.44
N ARG A 255 11.08 -5.41 -14.12
CA ARG A 255 11.89 -5.17 -12.93
C ARG A 255 12.52 -3.78 -12.97
N ALA A 256 13.21 -3.44 -14.06
CA ALA A 256 13.87 -2.13 -14.20
C ALA A 256 12.87 -0.97 -14.14
N ALA A 257 11.72 -1.11 -14.82
CA ALA A 257 10.66 -0.11 -14.77
C ALA A 257 10.03 -0.01 -13.37
N GLY A 258 9.82 -1.14 -12.70
CA GLY A 258 9.34 -1.18 -11.32
C GLY A 258 10.29 -0.46 -10.36
N GLU A 259 11.58 -0.77 -10.39
CA GLU A 259 12.59 -0.12 -9.54
C GLU A 259 12.64 1.39 -9.76
N LYS A 260 12.60 1.84 -11.02
CA LYS A 260 12.51 3.27 -11.38
C LYS A 260 11.24 3.90 -10.80
N ALA A 261 10.09 3.26 -10.98
CA ALA A 261 8.82 3.73 -10.45
C ALA A 261 8.85 3.85 -8.91
N GLY A 262 9.36 2.83 -8.22
CA GLY A 262 9.52 2.85 -6.76
C GLY A 262 10.42 3.98 -6.27
N ALA A 263 11.55 4.22 -6.94
CA ALA A 263 12.44 5.34 -6.61
C ALA A 263 11.74 6.69 -6.78
N GLN A 264 10.97 6.87 -7.85
CA GLN A 264 10.20 8.09 -8.12
C GLN A 264 9.07 8.28 -7.09
N MET A 265 8.33 7.21 -6.73
CA MET A 265 7.31 7.25 -5.69
C MET A 265 7.91 7.68 -4.34
N ARG A 266 9.06 7.11 -3.93
CA ARG A 266 9.72 7.50 -2.67
C ARG A 266 10.20 8.95 -2.68
N ALA A 267 10.87 9.37 -3.74
CA ALA A 267 11.37 10.75 -3.85
C ALA A 267 10.23 11.76 -3.80
N ARG A 268 9.15 11.49 -4.53
CA ARG A 268 8.02 12.40 -4.64
C ARG A 268 7.15 12.43 -3.38
N ALA A 269 6.92 11.29 -2.74
CA ALA A 269 6.17 11.21 -1.49
C ALA A 269 6.77 12.10 -0.38
N ARG A 270 8.09 12.33 -0.40
CA ARG A 270 8.79 13.18 0.57
C ARG A 270 8.63 14.66 0.28
N GLN A 271 8.57 15.04 -0.99
CA GLN A 271 8.38 16.43 -1.45
C GLN A 271 6.93 16.87 -1.39
N GLU A 272 6.00 16.00 -1.78
CA GLU A 272 4.57 16.32 -1.89
C GLU A 272 3.87 16.56 -0.56
N VAL A 273 4.44 16.12 0.58
CA VAL A 273 3.82 16.35 1.90
C VAL A 273 3.67 17.84 2.17
N ASP A 274 4.75 18.60 2.05
CA ASP A 274 4.73 20.04 2.32
C ASP A 274 3.91 20.79 1.26
N GLU A 275 4.06 20.45 -0.01
CA GLU A 275 3.28 21.02 -1.11
C GLU A 275 1.77 20.80 -0.92
N ALA A 276 1.36 19.60 -0.51
CA ALA A 276 -0.05 19.27 -0.28
C ALA A 276 -0.60 20.03 0.94
N VAL A 277 0.16 20.11 2.03
CA VAL A 277 -0.25 20.86 3.22
C VAL A 277 -0.41 22.34 2.89
N GLU A 278 0.55 22.96 2.20
CA GLU A 278 0.47 24.38 1.80
C GLU A 278 -0.69 24.63 0.82
N ALA A 279 -0.94 23.72 -0.12
CA ALA A 279 -2.08 23.83 -1.02
C ALA A 279 -3.43 23.76 -0.27
N MET A 280 -3.54 22.90 0.73
CA MET A 280 -4.75 22.80 1.57
C MET A 280 -4.89 23.98 2.51
N LYS A 281 -3.80 24.52 3.08
CA LYS A 281 -3.80 25.75 3.93
C LYS A 281 -4.36 26.93 3.18
N LYS A 282 -3.96 27.13 1.91
CA LYS A 282 -4.52 28.17 1.05
C LYS A 282 -6.03 28.04 0.81
N ARG A 283 -6.60 26.88 1.10
CA ARG A 283 -8.01 26.54 0.93
C ARG A 283 -8.76 26.33 2.27
N GLY A 284 -8.14 26.74 3.40
CA GLY A 284 -8.79 26.75 4.69
C GLY A 284 -8.40 25.63 5.66
N LEU A 285 -7.45 24.74 5.30
CA LEU A 285 -6.92 23.78 6.27
C LEU A 285 -6.23 24.48 7.43
N LYS A 286 -6.56 24.07 8.64
CA LYS A 286 -5.95 24.51 9.91
C LYS A 286 -5.00 23.42 10.39
N VAL A 287 -3.70 23.73 10.40
CA VAL A 287 -2.68 22.83 10.94
C VAL A 287 -2.58 23.06 12.45
N ASN A 288 -2.82 22.02 13.22
CA ASN A 288 -2.78 22.03 14.69
C ASN A 288 -1.47 21.35 15.12
N THR A 289 -0.50 22.14 15.56
CA THR A 289 0.80 21.65 16.03
C THR A 289 0.72 21.40 17.55
N PRO A 290 0.96 20.16 18.01
CA PRO A 290 0.92 19.84 19.42
C PRO A 290 2.09 20.48 20.18
N THR A 291 1.83 20.87 21.43
CA THR A 291 2.91 21.27 22.35
C THR A 291 3.79 20.07 22.72
N PRO A 292 4.99 20.29 23.29
CA PRO A 292 5.84 19.19 23.77
C PRO A 292 5.13 18.26 24.76
N GLU A 293 4.27 18.79 25.64
CA GLU A 293 3.49 18.03 26.60
C GLU A 293 2.44 17.16 25.90
N GLN A 294 1.75 17.73 24.91
CA GLN A 294 0.77 16.99 24.10
C GLN A 294 1.44 15.90 23.26
N LEU A 295 2.61 16.20 22.69
CA LEU A 295 3.40 15.20 21.95
C LEU A 295 3.87 14.06 22.87
N LYS A 296 4.20 14.36 24.13
CA LYS A 296 4.54 13.35 25.13
C LYS A 296 3.36 12.37 25.35
N GLU A 297 2.12 12.88 25.46
CA GLU A 297 0.93 12.03 25.59
C GLU A 297 0.75 11.07 24.40
N TRP A 298 1.04 11.54 23.17
CA TRP A 298 1.04 10.70 21.99
C TRP A 298 2.11 9.60 22.02
N ASN A 299 3.31 9.93 22.48
CA ASN A 299 4.39 8.94 22.66
C ASN A 299 4.02 7.91 23.73
N GLU A 300 3.46 8.33 24.86
CA GLU A 300 2.99 7.43 25.92
C GLU A 300 1.85 6.50 25.41
N LEU A 301 0.97 7.01 24.56
CA LEU A 301 -0.02 6.17 23.89
C LEU A 301 0.65 5.12 22.99
N ALA A 302 1.62 5.53 22.17
CA ALA A 302 2.35 4.59 21.30
C ALA A 302 3.07 3.49 22.11
N GLU A 303 3.73 3.84 23.20
CA GLU A 303 4.38 2.90 24.10
C GLU A 303 3.40 1.89 24.73
N ARG A 304 2.19 2.32 25.08
CA ARG A 304 1.12 1.42 25.56
C ARG A 304 0.53 0.53 24.48
N LEU A 305 0.66 0.93 23.21
CA LEU A 305 0.23 0.12 22.06
C LEU A 305 1.21 -1.01 21.75
N TYR A 306 2.51 -0.82 21.91
CA TYR A 306 3.53 -1.77 21.49
C TYR A 306 3.36 -3.19 22.07
N PRO A 307 3.08 -3.40 23.37
CA PRO A 307 2.81 -4.74 23.89
C PRO A 307 1.55 -5.41 23.28
N ARG A 308 0.61 -4.61 22.78
CA ARG A 308 -0.63 -5.10 22.13
C ARG A 308 -0.44 -5.39 20.65
N ILE A 309 0.52 -4.72 20.02
CA ILE A 309 0.88 -4.86 18.62
C ILE A 309 1.82 -6.05 18.42
N ARG A 310 2.81 -6.20 19.31
CA ARG A 310 3.81 -7.27 19.26
C ARG A 310 3.17 -8.64 19.39
N GLY A 311 3.39 -9.51 18.40
CA GLY A 311 2.85 -10.87 18.33
C GLY A 311 1.39 -10.97 17.86
N ARG A 312 0.73 -9.82 17.61
CA ARG A 312 -0.63 -9.79 17.05
C ARG A 312 -0.61 -9.14 15.66
N MET A 313 -0.48 -7.82 15.57
CA MET A 313 -0.42 -7.08 14.31
C MET A 313 0.93 -7.21 13.62
N VAL A 314 2.00 -7.29 14.41
CA VAL A 314 3.38 -7.45 13.94
C VAL A 314 3.96 -8.71 14.59
N PRO A 315 4.47 -9.69 13.82
CA PRO A 315 5.17 -10.85 14.39
C PRO A 315 6.25 -10.44 15.39
N ALA A 316 6.34 -11.15 16.50
CA ALA A 316 7.18 -10.74 17.63
C ALA A 316 8.66 -10.64 17.29
N ASP A 317 9.17 -11.57 16.50
CA ASP A 317 10.55 -11.59 15.98
C ASP A 317 10.85 -10.36 15.11
N THR A 318 9.95 -10.03 14.20
CA THR A 318 10.10 -8.87 13.33
C THR A 318 9.95 -7.55 14.10
N PHE A 319 9.05 -7.49 15.08
CA PHE A 319 8.93 -6.34 15.98
C PHE A 319 10.25 -6.07 16.70
N ASP A 320 10.85 -7.12 17.26
CA ASP A 320 12.11 -7.06 18.02
C ASP A 320 13.29 -6.73 17.10
N GLU A 321 13.33 -7.30 15.89
CA GLU A 321 14.35 -6.99 14.88
C GLU A 321 14.32 -5.50 14.50
N VAL A 322 13.14 -4.96 14.14
CA VAL A 322 13.00 -3.57 13.71
C VAL A 322 13.33 -2.59 14.85
N THR A 323 12.89 -2.86 16.07
CA THR A 323 13.23 -2.03 17.23
C THR A 323 14.72 -2.07 17.56
N GLY A 324 15.35 -3.23 17.41
CA GLY A 324 16.79 -3.43 17.58
C GLY A 324 17.60 -2.65 16.53
N LEU A 325 17.21 -2.75 15.26
CA LEU A 325 17.83 -1.99 14.15
C LEU A 325 17.76 -0.48 14.37
N LEU A 326 16.61 0.04 14.79
CA LEU A 326 16.46 1.47 15.08
C LEU A 326 17.29 1.92 16.29
N LYS A 327 17.36 1.10 17.33
CA LYS A 327 18.22 1.38 18.49
C LYS A 327 19.69 1.48 18.08
N ALA A 328 20.17 0.54 17.26
CA ALA A 328 21.54 0.56 16.74
C ALA A 328 21.80 1.77 15.83
N TYR A 329 20.88 2.10 14.93
CA TYR A 329 20.98 3.25 14.03
C TYR A 329 21.09 4.58 14.80
N ARG A 330 20.23 4.75 15.81
CA ARG A 330 20.22 5.94 16.66
C ARG A 330 21.46 6.08 17.55
N ALA A 331 22.03 4.96 17.99
CA ALA A 331 23.27 4.95 18.75
C ALA A 331 24.48 5.32 17.89
N GLY A 332 24.51 4.94 16.61
CA GLY A 332 25.59 5.27 15.67
C GLY A 332 25.57 6.70 15.12
N LYS A 333 24.46 7.45 15.33
CA LYS A 333 24.34 8.88 14.95
C LYS A 333 24.69 9.84 16.13
N ARG A 334 25.04 9.34 17.30
CA ARG A 334 25.52 10.12 18.44
C ARG A 334 27.04 10.22 18.38
#